data_ed372e84d62e66fd06de832812790d9a
#
_entry.id   ed372e84d62e66fd06de832812790d9a
#
_cell.length_a   1.000
_cell.length_b   1.000
_cell.length_c   1.000
_cell.angle_alpha   90.00
_cell.angle_beta   90.00
_cell.angle_gamma   90.00
#
_symmetry.space_group_name_H-M   'P 1'
#
loop_
_entity.id
_entity.type
_entity.pdbx_description
1 polymer ?
#
loop_
_entity_poly.entity_id
_entity_poly.type
_entity_poly.pdbx_seq_one_letter_code
_entity_poly.pdbx_strand_id
1 'polypeptide(L)'
;MTTIAQATVEELKDLYCDMHKDVHGVKGRWIYGGSYTHEELVNMINRLEQEWVEVEAREQEQQQAAADAARRHIQNLMDMGARDEAMAIRWMHDAYRTDGDHKFLDWELGVEYGFIEGILQQGL
;
A
#
# COMPACT_ATOMS: atom_id res chain seq x y z
N MET A 1 14.30 25.36 4.83
CA MET A 1 14.36 23.96 4.34
C MET A 1 15.55 23.82 3.39
N THR A 2 16.48 22.94 3.72
CA THR A 2 17.66 22.70 2.88
C THR A 2 17.25 21.87 1.67
N THR A 3 17.54 22.36 0.46
CA THR A 3 17.30 21.56 -0.75
C THR A 3 18.38 20.48 -0.88
N ILE A 4 18.09 19.41 -1.65
CA ILE A 4 19.06 18.34 -1.92
C ILE A 4 20.36 18.91 -2.48
N ALA A 5 20.28 19.92 -3.36
CA ALA A 5 21.46 20.54 -3.95
C ALA A 5 22.34 21.28 -2.94
N GLN A 6 21.78 21.70 -1.81
CA GLN A 6 22.50 22.44 -0.75
C GLN A 6 22.97 21.54 0.40
N ALA A 7 22.52 20.28 0.43
CA ALA A 7 22.88 19.34 1.49
C ALA A 7 24.34 18.91 1.37
N THR A 8 24.98 18.63 2.52
CA THR A 8 26.33 18.08 2.54
C THR A 8 26.32 16.61 2.11
N VAL A 9 27.50 16.08 1.77
CA VAL A 9 27.65 14.65 1.44
C VAL A 9 27.15 13.78 2.58
N GLU A 10 27.44 14.12 3.83
CA GLU A 10 26.97 13.34 4.99
C GLU A 10 25.45 13.38 5.13
N GLU A 11 24.85 14.55 4.95
CA GLU A 11 23.40 14.69 4.98
C GLU A 11 22.73 13.89 3.86
N LEU A 12 23.33 13.85 2.67
CA LEU A 12 22.82 13.07 1.55
C LEU A 12 22.91 11.57 1.81
N LYS A 13 24.00 11.11 2.46
CA LYS A 13 24.12 9.70 2.84
C LYS A 13 23.05 9.30 3.85
N ASP A 14 22.78 10.15 4.83
CA ASP A 14 21.72 9.90 5.82
C ASP A 14 20.35 9.83 5.14
N LEU A 15 20.06 10.76 4.25
CA LEU A 15 18.81 10.77 3.50
C LEU A 15 18.66 9.51 2.64
N TYR A 16 19.71 9.14 1.92
CA TYR A 16 19.70 7.93 1.10
C TYR A 16 19.44 6.67 1.93
N CYS A 17 20.12 6.56 3.08
CA CYS A 17 19.96 5.41 3.96
C CYS A 17 18.51 5.24 4.41
N ASP A 18 17.87 6.33 4.82
CA ASP A 18 16.47 6.30 5.28
C ASP A 18 15.50 6.06 4.12
N MET A 19 15.71 6.69 2.97
CA MET A 19 14.86 6.48 1.78
C MET A 19 14.95 5.04 1.27
N HIS A 20 16.13 4.43 1.34
CA HIS A 20 16.33 3.04 0.93
C HIS A 20 15.45 2.09 1.76
N LYS A 21 15.29 2.38 3.06
CA LYS A 21 14.39 1.61 3.92
C LYS A 21 12.94 1.71 3.43
N ASP A 22 12.49 2.91 3.06
CA ASP A 22 11.13 3.13 2.60
C ASP A 22 10.84 2.41 1.28
N VAL A 23 11.82 2.36 0.38
CA VAL A 23 11.65 1.76 -0.96
C VAL A 23 11.88 0.24 -0.92
N HIS A 24 12.90 -0.23 -0.22
CA HIS A 24 13.36 -1.62 -0.26
C HIS A 24 13.14 -2.38 1.04
N GLY A 25 12.63 -1.74 2.09
CA GLY A 25 12.34 -2.37 3.37
C GLY A 25 13.53 -2.50 4.32
N VAL A 26 14.74 -2.18 3.86
CA VAL A 26 15.96 -2.24 4.68
C VAL A 26 16.75 -0.95 4.49
N LYS A 27 17.45 -0.51 5.56
CA LYS A 27 18.28 0.67 5.49
C LYS A 27 19.50 0.44 4.60
N GLY A 28 19.83 1.44 3.78
CA GLY A 28 20.98 1.39 2.89
C GLY A 28 22.28 1.77 3.60
N ARG A 29 22.61 1.07 4.68
CA ARG A 29 23.78 1.40 5.52
C ARG A 29 25.12 1.27 4.80
N TRP A 30 25.18 0.51 3.73
CA TRP A 30 26.35 0.35 2.89
C TRP A 30 26.85 1.67 2.29
N ILE A 31 25.97 2.68 2.20
CA ILE A 31 26.31 3.99 1.65
C ILE A 31 27.43 4.67 2.46
N TYR A 32 27.50 4.39 3.76
CA TYR A 32 28.51 5.01 4.63
C TYR A 32 29.91 4.48 4.40
N GLY A 33 30.05 3.26 3.89
CA GLY A 33 31.35 2.66 3.61
C GLY A 33 31.94 3.00 2.25
N GLY A 34 31.18 3.70 1.41
CA GLY A 34 31.62 4.06 0.06
C GLY A 34 32.05 5.52 -0.05
N SER A 35 32.87 5.80 -1.07
CA SER A 35 33.24 7.16 -1.43
C SER A 35 32.37 7.62 -2.59
N TYR A 36 31.53 8.60 -2.35
CA TYR A 36 30.60 9.13 -3.36
C TYR A 36 30.73 10.64 -3.44
N THR A 37 30.65 11.17 -4.67
CA THR A 37 30.57 12.62 -4.86
C THR A 37 29.17 13.11 -4.55
N HIS A 38 29.03 14.40 -4.30
CA HIS A 38 27.73 15.05 -4.10
C HIS A 38 26.80 14.76 -5.28
N GLU A 39 27.28 14.89 -6.50
CA GLU A 39 26.48 14.64 -7.70
C GLU A 39 25.99 13.18 -7.79
N GLU A 40 26.88 12.22 -7.49
CA GLU A 40 26.51 10.80 -7.48
C GLU A 40 25.41 10.53 -6.46
N LEU A 41 25.50 11.10 -5.26
CA LEU A 41 24.48 10.92 -4.22
C LEU A 41 23.15 11.54 -4.62
N VAL A 42 23.16 12.73 -5.23
CA VAL A 42 21.94 13.37 -5.74
C VAL A 42 21.26 12.48 -6.77
N ASN A 43 22.03 11.91 -7.71
CA ASN A 43 21.50 11.03 -8.73
C ASN A 43 20.93 9.75 -8.13
N MET A 44 21.59 9.18 -7.12
CA MET A 44 21.11 7.98 -6.44
C MET A 44 19.81 8.24 -5.69
N ILE A 45 19.69 9.39 -5.04
CA ILE A 45 18.48 9.79 -4.32
C ILE A 45 17.32 10.00 -5.32
N ASN A 46 17.57 10.68 -6.44
CA ASN A 46 16.56 10.88 -7.47
C ASN A 46 16.06 9.55 -8.04
N ARG A 47 16.94 8.57 -8.19
CA ARG A 47 16.55 7.23 -8.63
C ARG A 47 15.65 6.54 -7.61
N LEU A 48 15.96 6.67 -6.31
CA LEU A 48 15.11 6.12 -5.24
C LEU A 48 13.73 6.77 -5.24
N GLU A 49 13.64 8.08 -5.48
CA GLU A 49 12.36 8.77 -5.58
C GLU A 49 11.51 8.20 -6.71
N GLN A 50 12.11 7.92 -7.87
CA GLN A 50 11.41 7.31 -8.99
C GLN A 50 10.94 5.89 -8.65
N GLU A 51 11.79 5.10 -8.01
CA GLU A 51 11.42 3.76 -7.54
C GLU A 51 10.27 3.81 -6.56
N TRP A 52 10.26 4.80 -5.66
CA TRP A 52 9.18 5.00 -4.69
C TRP A 52 7.84 5.27 -5.39
N VAL A 53 7.85 6.15 -6.39
CA VAL A 53 6.64 6.46 -7.17
C VAL A 53 6.10 5.20 -7.85
N GLU A 54 6.99 4.38 -8.42
CA GLU A 54 6.61 3.13 -9.07
C GLU A 54 6.02 2.12 -8.07
N VAL A 55 6.62 2.02 -6.87
CA VAL A 55 6.13 1.13 -5.80
C VAL A 55 4.74 1.57 -5.35
N GLU A 56 4.56 2.87 -5.09
CA GLU A 56 3.25 3.40 -4.70
C GLU A 56 2.18 3.15 -5.78
N ALA A 57 2.53 3.37 -7.05
CA ALA A 57 1.60 3.14 -8.15
C ALA A 57 1.17 1.67 -8.21
N ARG A 58 2.10 0.74 -8.04
CA ARG A 58 1.79 -0.69 -8.04
C ARG A 58 0.93 -1.08 -6.84
N GLU A 59 1.21 -0.53 -5.65
CA GLU A 59 0.40 -0.79 -4.48
C GLU A 59 -1.03 -0.28 -4.66
N GLN A 60 -1.20 0.91 -5.23
CA GLN A 60 -2.52 1.46 -5.52
C GLN A 60 -3.27 0.62 -6.55
N GLU A 61 -2.59 0.14 -7.59
CA GLU A 61 -3.19 -0.75 -8.58
C GLU A 61 -3.65 -2.07 -7.94
N GLN A 62 -2.83 -2.64 -7.06
CA GLN A 62 -3.18 -3.87 -6.35
C GLN A 62 -4.36 -3.67 -5.42
N GLN A 63 -4.41 -2.56 -4.68
CA GLN A 63 -5.54 -2.24 -3.82
C GLN A 63 -6.81 -2.01 -4.62
N GLN A 64 -6.71 -1.31 -5.74
CA GLN A 64 -7.86 -1.09 -6.62
C GLN A 64 -8.36 -2.39 -7.21
N ALA A 65 -7.45 -3.26 -7.66
CA ALA A 65 -7.82 -4.57 -8.19
C ALA A 65 -8.50 -5.44 -7.12
N ALA A 66 -7.99 -5.40 -5.89
CA ALA A 66 -8.59 -6.14 -4.77
C ALA A 66 -9.98 -5.60 -4.44
N ALA A 67 -10.16 -4.28 -4.43
CA ALA A 67 -11.45 -3.64 -4.19
C ALA A 67 -12.46 -4.01 -5.28
N ASP A 68 -12.05 -3.99 -6.53
CA ASP A 68 -12.91 -4.36 -7.67
C ASP A 68 -13.30 -5.84 -7.60
N ALA A 69 -12.35 -6.71 -7.25
CA ALA A 69 -12.62 -8.14 -7.09
C ALA A 69 -13.61 -8.38 -5.94
N ALA A 70 -13.47 -7.67 -4.82
CA ALA A 70 -14.36 -7.79 -3.68
C ALA A 70 -15.79 -7.34 -4.06
N ARG A 71 -15.91 -6.23 -4.79
CA ARG A 71 -17.23 -5.76 -5.26
C ARG A 71 -17.88 -6.74 -6.21
N ARG A 72 -17.10 -7.32 -7.12
CA ARG A 72 -17.62 -8.37 -8.03
C ARG A 72 -18.06 -9.60 -7.25
N HIS A 73 -17.33 -9.99 -6.22
CA HIS A 73 -17.71 -11.12 -5.38
C HIS A 73 -19.04 -10.85 -4.68
N ILE A 74 -19.21 -9.65 -4.13
CA ILE A 74 -20.48 -9.25 -3.50
C ILE A 74 -21.61 -9.31 -4.53
N GLN A 75 -21.40 -8.78 -5.72
CA GLN A 75 -22.41 -8.80 -6.78
C GLN A 75 -22.75 -10.24 -7.18
N ASN A 76 -21.74 -11.10 -7.33
CA ASN A 76 -21.97 -12.51 -7.65
C ASN A 76 -22.82 -13.22 -6.59
N LEU A 77 -22.58 -12.93 -5.31
CA LEU A 77 -23.37 -13.49 -4.22
C LEU A 77 -24.82 -12.98 -4.25
N MET A 78 -25.03 -11.72 -4.61
CA MET A 78 -26.38 -11.18 -4.80
C MET A 78 -27.09 -11.84 -5.98
N ASP A 79 -26.36 -12.09 -7.07
CA ASP A 79 -26.91 -12.81 -8.23
C ASP A 79 -27.26 -14.26 -7.88
N MET A 80 -26.55 -14.85 -6.93
CA MET A 80 -26.78 -16.21 -6.45
C MET A 80 -27.90 -16.32 -5.42
N GLY A 81 -28.44 -15.20 -4.94
CA GLY A 81 -29.58 -15.20 -4.03
C GLY A 81 -29.45 -14.34 -2.78
N ALA A 82 -28.30 -13.70 -2.54
CA ALA A 82 -28.19 -12.75 -1.43
C ALA A 82 -29.09 -11.55 -1.72
N ARG A 83 -29.94 -11.21 -0.77
CA ARG A 83 -30.97 -10.19 -0.96
C ARG A 83 -30.40 -8.79 -1.14
N ASP A 84 -29.31 -8.49 -0.44
CA ASP A 84 -28.64 -7.21 -0.48
C ASP A 84 -27.15 -7.38 -0.16
N GLU A 85 -26.42 -6.26 -0.15
CA GLU A 85 -24.99 -6.28 0.12
C GLU A 85 -24.68 -6.77 1.54
N ALA A 86 -25.51 -6.41 2.52
CA ALA A 86 -25.34 -6.86 3.90
C ALA A 86 -25.42 -8.38 4.02
N MET A 87 -26.35 -9.00 3.33
CA MET A 87 -26.47 -10.46 3.31
C MET A 87 -25.29 -11.11 2.59
N ALA A 88 -24.87 -10.54 1.46
CA ALA A 88 -23.68 -11.02 0.74
C ALA A 88 -22.45 -10.98 1.62
N ILE A 89 -22.23 -9.88 2.35
CA ILE A 89 -21.10 -9.72 3.27
C ILE A 89 -21.19 -10.74 4.41
N ARG A 90 -22.37 -11.00 4.93
CA ARG A 90 -22.58 -12.04 5.95
C ARG A 90 -22.13 -13.41 5.42
N TRP A 91 -22.50 -13.75 4.18
CA TRP A 91 -22.05 -14.98 3.55
C TRP A 91 -20.54 -15.03 3.37
N MET A 92 -19.92 -13.89 3.07
CA MET A 92 -18.46 -13.80 2.99
C MET A 92 -17.79 -14.04 4.34
N HIS A 93 -18.35 -13.49 5.43
CA HIS A 93 -17.86 -13.77 6.78
C HIS A 93 -17.90 -15.27 7.09
N ASP A 94 -18.96 -15.94 6.71
CA ASP A 94 -19.08 -17.39 6.91
C ASP A 94 -18.03 -18.15 6.10
N ALA A 95 -17.82 -17.75 4.85
CA ALA A 95 -16.84 -18.41 3.97
C ALA A 95 -15.40 -18.18 4.40
N TYR A 96 -15.07 -16.99 4.83
CA TYR A 96 -13.71 -16.61 5.25
C TYR A 96 -13.48 -16.84 6.75
N ARG A 97 -14.50 -17.23 7.50
CA ARG A 97 -14.42 -17.48 8.95
C ARG A 97 -13.95 -16.27 9.74
N THR A 98 -14.47 -15.10 9.40
CA THR A 98 -14.09 -13.84 10.04
C THR A 98 -15.06 -13.41 11.15
N ASP A 99 -16.10 -14.19 11.41
CA ASP A 99 -17.02 -14.06 12.56
C ASP A 99 -17.62 -12.66 12.75
N GLY A 100 -17.91 -11.97 11.64
CA GLY A 100 -18.48 -10.63 11.69
C GLY A 100 -17.48 -9.51 11.93
N ASP A 101 -16.19 -9.81 12.05
CA ASP A 101 -15.13 -8.81 12.18
C ASP A 101 -14.81 -8.23 10.79
N HIS A 102 -15.33 -7.04 10.50
CA HIS A 102 -15.16 -6.41 9.20
C HIS A 102 -13.70 -6.08 8.89
N LYS A 103 -12.90 -5.71 9.87
CA LYS A 103 -11.47 -5.42 9.66
C LYS A 103 -10.71 -6.69 9.28
N PHE A 104 -11.05 -7.82 9.90
CA PHE A 104 -10.45 -9.10 9.56
C PHE A 104 -10.84 -9.52 8.14
N LEU A 105 -12.11 -9.30 7.75
CA LEU A 105 -12.55 -9.58 6.39
C LEU A 105 -11.82 -8.67 5.38
N ASP A 106 -11.67 -7.38 5.68
CA ASP A 106 -10.89 -6.47 4.85
C ASP A 106 -9.47 -7.00 4.60
N TRP A 107 -8.84 -7.50 5.66
CA TRP A 107 -7.49 -8.06 5.58
C TRP A 107 -7.46 -9.31 4.69
N GLU A 108 -8.42 -10.21 4.86
CA GLU A 108 -8.50 -11.43 4.05
C GLU A 108 -8.74 -11.11 2.57
N LEU A 109 -9.48 -10.06 2.27
CA LEU A 109 -9.76 -9.64 0.90
C LEU A 109 -8.63 -8.81 0.29
N GLY A 110 -7.67 -8.35 1.10
CA GLY A 110 -6.57 -7.50 0.63
C GLY A 110 -6.98 -6.07 0.32
N VAL A 111 -8.08 -5.61 0.89
CA VAL A 111 -8.55 -4.23 0.74
C VAL A 111 -8.16 -3.39 1.95
N GLU A 112 -8.31 -2.07 1.83
CA GLU A 112 -8.01 -1.17 2.96
C GLU A 112 -9.03 -1.37 4.10
N TYR A 113 -8.62 -1.09 5.32
CA TYR A 113 -9.50 -1.18 6.48
C TYR A 113 -10.62 -0.15 6.36
N GLY A 114 -11.84 -0.60 6.64
CA GLY A 114 -13.03 0.22 6.48
C GLY A 114 -13.78 0.02 5.17
N PHE A 115 -13.23 -0.79 4.25
CA PHE A 115 -13.85 -1.05 2.95
C PHE A 115 -15.24 -1.70 3.10
N ILE A 116 -15.31 -2.79 3.86
CA ILE A 116 -16.58 -3.52 4.08
C ILE A 116 -17.58 -2.64 4.83
N GLU A 117 -17.13 -1.97 5.89
CA GLU A 117 -17.98 -1.07 6.66
C GLU A 117 -18.51 0.08 5.80
N GLY A 118 -17.66 0.63 4.91
CA GLY A 118 -18.06 1.67 3.97
C GLY A 118 -19.17 1.22 3.01
N ILE A 119 -19.09 -0.01 2.51
CA ILE A 119 -20.15 -0.58 1.65
C ILE A 119 -21.45 -0.69 2.43
N LEU A 120 -21.40 -1.18 3.67
CA LEU A 120 -22.58 -1.34 4.50
C LEU A 120 -23.25 0.00 4.80
N GLN A 121 -22.45 1.05 5.02
CA GLN A 121 -22.96 2.41 5.27
C GLN A 121 -23.61 3.01 4.01
N GLN A 122 -23.05 2.76 2.83
CA GLN A 122 -23.60 3.25 1.57
C GLN A 122 -24.91 2.58 1.19
N GLY A 123 -25.11 1.32 1.60
CA GLY A 123 -26.30 0.54 1.33
C GLY A 123 -27.52 0.93 2.16
N LEU A 124 -27.34 1.84 3.09
CA LEU A 124 -28.39 2.38 3.93
C LEU A 124 -28.91 3.70 3.37
#